data_03467f28f035c9d8bd2644fb088d0bbe
#
_entry.id   03467f28f035c9d8bd2644fb088d0bbe
#
_cell.length_a   1.000
_cell.length_b   1.000
_cell.length_c   1.000
_cell.angle_alpha   90.00
_cell.angle_beta   90.00
_cell.angle_gamma   90.00
#
_symmetry.space_group_name_H-M   'P 1'
#
loop_
_entity.id
_entity.type
_entity.pdbx_description
1 polymer ?
#
loop_
_entity_poly.entity_id
_entity_poly.type
_entity_poly.pdbx_seq_one_letter_code
_entity_poly.pdbx_strand_id
1 'polypeptide(L)'
;RGAIVDIDPFGSPSRYLDCGIRATCHGGLLSVTATDLPVLHGLYQAACQRRYYGIPVRTEYGNEIALRLILGCIHLVAGRLDVKVMPLFAQHNMHYYRVYVKVLVRTDPEDNMGYILHCKSCGHRKTQKEQNHSCEVCGKKIESAGPLWIGEIYDKAFVDSMLPKLENFVVSKSCEKTLLKYQQEIGMPATYFTLDELARKMRSAPISLEKAIEKLQKAGFKAGSTSLNSSGLKTNARIDEVLRFFQN
;
A
#
# COMPACT_ATOMS: atom_id res chain seq x y z
N ARG A 1 13.82 -12.57 23.42
CA ARG A 1 13.43 -11.90 22.15
C ARG A 1 13.77 -12.80 20.99
N GLY A 2 12.86 -12.89 20.00
CA GLY A 2 13.02 -13.73 18.80
C GLY A 2 13.64 -12.96 17.63
N ALA A 3 14.42 -13.64 16.80
CA ALA A 3 14.90 -13.08 15.54
C ALA A 3 13.76 -12.92 14.51
N ILE A 4 12.75 -13.78 14.60
CA ILE A 4 11.50 -13.73 13.82
C ILE A 4 10.35 -13.86 14.80
N VAL A 5 9.39 -12.94 14.71
CA VAL A 5 8.13 -12.95 15.45
C VAL A 5 6.99 -12.85 14.46
N ASP A 6 5.99 -13.71 14.60
CA ASP A 6 4.83 -13.75 13.72
C ASP A 6 3.54 -13.50 14.51
N ILE A 7 2.76 -12.52 14.08
CA ILE A 7 1.43 -12.18 14.61
C ILE A 7 0.41 -12.55 13.55
N ASP A 8 -0.29 -13.68 13.74
CA ASP A 8 -1.27 -14.21 12.77
C ASP A 8 -2.61 -14.55 13.46
N PRO A 9 -3.34 -13.56 14.00
CA PRO A 9 -4.62 -13.79 14.65
C PRO A 9 -5.77 -13.81 13.63
N PHE A 10 -6.91 -14.38 14.03
CA PHE A 10 -8.18 -14.07 13.38
C PHE A 10 -8.59 -12.62 13.67
N GLY A 11 -8.93 -11.86 12.62
CA GLY A 11 -9.34 -10.47 12.70
C GLY A 11 -8.17 -9.49 12.73
N SER A 12 -8.22 -8.53 13.67
CA SER A 12 -7.24 -7.46 13.76
C SER A 12 -6.01 -7.84 14.61
N PRO A 13 -4.79 -7.60 14.12
CA PRO A 13 -3.57 -7.80 14.88
C PRO A 13 -3.28 -6.70 15.91
N SER A 14 -4.03 -5.59 15.89
CA SER A 14 -3.68 -4.36 16.62
C SER A 14 -3.40 -4.56 18.11
N ARG A 15 -4.17 -5.45 18.78
CA ARG A 15 -4.01 -5.75 20.21
C ARG A 15 -2.70 -6.48 20.55
N TYR A 16 -2.04 -7.07 19.59
CA TYR A 16 -0.83 -7.88 19.79
C TYR A 16 0.45 -7.15 19.39
N LEU A 17 0.35 -5.96 18.77
CA LEU A 17 1.50 -5.24 18.22
C LEU A 17 2.52 -4.85 19.29
N ASP A 18 2.09 -4.33 20.44
CA ASP A 18 3.01 -3.97 21.53
C ASP A 18 3.85 -5.18 21.99
N CYS A 19 3.19 -6.29 22.27
CA CYS A 19 3.87 -7.52 22.69
C CYS A 19 4.78 -8.08 21.59
N GLY A 20 4.34 -8.07 20.33
CA GLY A 20 5.12 -8.54 19.19
C GLY A 20 6.39 -7.73 18.96
N ILE A 21 6.29 -6.38 19.01
CA ILE A 21 7.44 -5.48 18.89
C ILE A 21 8.44 -5.73 20.03
N ARG A 22 7.98 -5.83 21.28
CA ARG A 22 8.83 -6.13 22.45
C ARG A 22 9.48 -7.50 22.38
N ALA A 23 8.79 -8.48 21.81
CA ALA A 23 9.29 -9.84 21.63
C ALA A 23 10.36 -9.95 20.52
N THR A 24 10.37 -9.02 19.57
CA THR A 24 11.35 -9.01 18.46
C THR A 24 12.71 -8.44 18.94
N CYS A 25 13.82 -9.05 18.55
CA CYS A 25 15.15 -8.54 18.85
C CYS A 25 15.50 -7.36 17.92
N HIS A 26 16.58 -6.62 18.26
CA HIS A 26 17.13 -5.59 17.37
C HIS A 26 17.58 -6.22 16.04
N GLY A 27 17.15 -5.64 14.92
CA GLY A 27 17.39 -6.16 13.58
C GLY A 27 16.52 -7.36 13.19
N GLY A 28 15.65 -7.82 14.09
CA GLY A 28 14.74 -8.95 13.84
C GLY A 28 13.58 -8.59 12.94
N LEU A 29 12.88 -9.62 12.45
CA LEU A 29 11.72 -9.57 11.59
C LEU A 29 10.44 -9.70 12.42
N LEU A 30 9.53 -8.75 12.25
CA LEU A 30 8.14 -8.87 12.73
C LEU A 30 7.23 -9.04 11.51
N SER A 31 6.50 -10.15 11.47
CA SER A 31 5.45 -10.43 10.50
C SER A 31 4.08 -10.19 11.13
N VAL A 32 3.18 -9.52 10.42
CA VAL A 32 1.85 -9.16 10.94
C VAL A 32 0.79 -9.43 9.89
N THR A 33 -0.21 -10.25 10.24
CA THR A 33 -1.36 -10.59 9.39
C THR A 33 -2.63 -9.93 9.93
N ALA A 34 -3.44 -9.38 9.03
CA ALA A 34 -4.78 -8.86 9.32
C ALA A 34 -5.82 -9.53 8.40
N THR A 35 -6.90 -10.05 8.99
CA THR A 35 -8.01 -10.69 8.27
C THR A 35 -9.34 -9.95 8.41
N ASP A 36 -9.34 -8.78 9.07
CA ASP A 36 -10.53 -7.93 9.23
C ASP A 36 -10.73 -6.98 8.03
N LEU A 37 -10.77 -7.55 6.81
CA LEU A 37 -10.88 -6.83 5.55
C LEU A 37 -12.03 -5.81 5.51
N PRO A 38 -13.25 -6.11 6.01
CA PRO A 38 -14.35 -5.13 5.99
C PRO A 38 -14.03 -3.85 6.78
N VAL A 39 -13.24 -3.96 7.84
CA VAL A 39 -12.78 -2.82 8.64
C VAL A 39 -11.79 -1.99 7.85
N LEU A 40 -10.77 -2.63 7.29
CA LEU A 40 -9.69 -1.99 6.52
C LEU A 40 -10.18 -1.38 5.20
N HIS A 41 -11.24 -1.93 4.60
CA HIS A 41 -11.89 -1.38 3.40
C HIS A 41 -12.95 -0.30 3.68
N GLY A 42 -13.14 0.12 4.95
CA GLY A 42 -14.00 1.24 5.29
C GLY A 42 -15.49 0.92 5.39
N LEU A 43 -15.87 -0.35 5.53
CA LEU A 43 -17.25 -0.71 5.90
C LEU A 43 -17.54 -0.32 7.34
N TYR A 44 -16.53 -0.39 8.22
CA TYR A 44 -16.61 -0.06 9.64
C TYR A 44 -15.53 0.96 10.03
N GLN A 45 -15.66 2.21 9.56
CA GLN A 45 -14.65 3.28 9.73
C GLN A 45 -14.31 3.54 11.21
N ALA A 46 -15.31 3.61 12.10
CA ALA A 46 -15.08 3.81 13.52
C ALA A 46 -14.28 2.66 14.16
N ALA A 47 -14.49 1.43 13.71
CA ALA A 47 -13.68 0.29 14.16
C ALA A 47 -12.25 0.36 13.62
N CYS A 48 -12.07 0.81 12.38
CA CYS A 48 -10.75 1.03 11.79
C CYS A 48 -9.96 2.09 12.56
N GLN A 49 -10.59 3.23 12.83
CA GLN A 49 -9.97 4.31 13.61
C GLN A 49 -9.53 3.83 15.00
N ARG A 50 -10.36 3.06 15.70
CA ARG A 50 -9.99 2.52 17.03
C ARG A 50 -8.86 1.50 16.99
N ARG A 51 -8.80 0.66 15.92
CA ARG A 51 -7.82 -0.44 15.82
C ARG A 51 -6.53 -0.02 15.16
N TYR A 52 -6.60 0.80 14.10
CA TYR A 52 -5.48 1.15 13.26
C TYR A 52 -5.11 2.64 13.30
N TYR A 53 -5.79 3.44 14.16
CA TYR A 53 -5.59 4.89 14.32
C TYR A 53 -5.88 5.73 13.07
N GLY A 54 -6.31 5.13 11.96
CA GLY A 54 -6.61 5.81 10.71
C GLY A 54 -8.00 5.47 10.16
N ILE A 55 -8.51 6.34 9.30
CA ILE A 55 -9.81 6.18 8.64
C ILE A 55 -9.55 5.83 7.18
N PRO A 56 -10.09 4.69 6.68
CA PRO A 56 -10.01 4.36 5.26
C PRO A 56 -11.02 5.15 4.44
N VAL A 57 -10.67 5.38 3.18
CA VAL A 57 -11.60 5.88 2.14
C VAL A 57 -11.91 4.73 1.17
N ARG A 58 -13.18 4.56 0.82
CA ARG A 58 -13.60 3.52 -0.13
C ARG A 58 -13.19 3.93 -1.55
N THR A 59 -12.23 3.21 -2.10
CA THR A 59 -11.63 3.45 -3.42
C THR A 59 -11.31 2.14 -4.12
N GLU A 60 -11.02 2.20 -5.41
CA GLU A 60 -10.55 1.07 -6.20
C GLU A 60 -9.16 0.54 -5.74
N TYR A 61 -8.39 1.37 -5.05
CA TYR A 61 -7.08 1.01 -4.47
C TYR A 61 -7.15 0.79 -2.94
N GLY A 62 -8.29 0.28 -2.45
CA GLY A 62 -8.49 -0.02 -1.03
C GLY A 62 -7.46 -0.98 -0.45
N ASN A 63 -6.91 -1.92 -1.23
CA ASN A 63 -5.84 -2.83 -0.81
C ASN A 63 -4.56 -2.08 -0.42
N GLU A 64 -4.18 -1.05 -1.17
CA GLU A 64 -3.03 -0.20 -0.84
C GLU A 64 -3.28 0.57 0.46
N ILE A 65 -4.48 1.17 0.61
CA ILE A 65 -4.88 1.90 1.84
C ILE A 65 -4.82 0.95 3.05
N ALA A 66 -5.32 -0.28 2.93
CA ALA A 66 -5.33 -1.27 3.99
C ALA A 66 -3.92 -1.61 4.49
N LEU A 67 -2.99 -1.92 3.58
CA LEU A 67 -1.58 -2.20 3.92
C LEU A 67 -0.93 -1.02 4.62
N ARG A 68 -1.19 0.20 4.15
CA ARG A 68 -0.63 1.43 4.73
C ARG A 68 -1.23 1.78 6.09
N LEU A 69 -2.49 1.46 6.35
CA LEU A 69 -3.11 1.58 7.67
C LEU A 69 -2.47 0.60 8.66
N ILE A 70 -2.21 -0.64 8.26
CA ILE A 70 -1.52 -1.63 9.10
C ILE A 70 -0.11 -1.16 9.44
N LEU A 71 0.67 -0.73 8.43
CA LEU A 71 2.03 -0.21 8.62
C LEU A 71 2.05 1.03 9.50
N GLY A 72 1.11 1.96 9.29
CA GLY A 72 0.95 3.15 10.13
C GLY A 72 0.66 2.80 11.60
N CYS A 73 -0.21 1.83 11.85
CA CYS A 73 -0.51 1.34 13.19
C CYS A 73 0.75 0.73 13.84
N ILE A 74 1.49 -0.12 13.13
CA ILE A 74 2.74 -0.71 13.64
C ILE A 74 3.74 0.40 13.97
N HIS A 75 3.90 1.39 13.09
CA HIS A 75 4.80 2.52 13.29
C HIS A 75 4.45 3.33 14.55
N LEU A 76 3.17 3.67 14.74
CA LEU A 76 2.71 4.43 15.91
C LEU A 76 2.91 3.66 17.22
N VAL A 77 2.63 2.35 17.21
CA VAL A 77 2.88 1.49 18.39
C VAL A 77 4.36 1.36 18.69
N ALA A 78 5.20 1.20 17.66
CA ALA A 78 6.65 1.11 17.79
C ALA A 78 7.26 2.42 18.32
N GLY A 79 6.79 3.58 17.81
CA GLY A 79 7.25 4.89 18.25
C GLY A 79 7.03 5.13 19.74
N ARG A 80 5.92 4.64 20.32
CA ARG A 80 5.68 4.69 21.78
C ARG A 80 6.69 3.86 22.60
N LEU A 81 7.43 2.99 21.98
CA LEU A 81 8.41 2.09 22.59
C LEU A 81 9.85 2.51 22.26
N ASP A 82 10.07 3.67 21.68
CA ASP A 82 11.37 4.15 21.17
C ASP A 82 11.98 3.13 20.20
N VAL A 83 11.15 2.61 19.30
CA VAL A 83 11.52 1.61 18.29
C VAL A 83 11.20 2.14 16.89
N LYS A 84 12.18 2.08 16.00
CA LYS A 84 11.96 2.28 14.55
C LYS A 84 11.56 0.96 13.91
N VAL A 85 10.57 1.02 13.06
CA VAL A 85 10.21 -0.08 12.15
C VAL A 85 10.47 0.32 10.71
N MET A 86 11.02 -0.61 9.93
CA MET A 86 11.28 -0.43 8.50
C MET A 86 10.48 -1.47 7.74
N PRO A 87 9.51 -1.07 6.89
CA PRO A 87 8.83 -2.00 6.01
C PRO A 87 9.82 -2.70 5.08
N LEU A 88 9.74 -4.02 5.01
CA LEU A 88 10.54 -4.83 4.11
C LEU A 88 9.70 -5.33 2.95
N PHE A 89 8.47 -5.77 3.26
CA PHE A 89 7.59 -6.38 2.29
C PHE A 89 6.14 -6.31 2.75
N ALA A 90 5.22 -6.17 1.80
CA ALA A 90 3.79 -6.14 2.05
C ALA A 90 3.05 -6.91 0.96
N GLN A 91 2.07 -7.72 1.33
CA GLN A 91 1.28 -8.49 0.37
C GLN A 91 -0.20 -8.49 0.73
N HIS A 92 -1.02 -8.60 -0.30
CA HIS A 92 -2.44 -8.86 -0.22
C HIS A 92 -2.76 -10.23 -0.83
N ASN A 93 -3.58 -10.99 -0.15
CA ASN A 93 -4.24 -12.16 -0.69
C ASN A 93 -5.76 -12.00 -0.48
N MET A 94 -6.59 -12.78 -1.17
CA MET A 94 -8.06 -12.64 -1.13
C MET A 94 -8.65 -12.50 0.28
N HIS A 95 -8.02 -13.11 1.28
CA HIS A 95 -8.57 -13.20 2.64
C HIS A 95 -7.73 -12.51 3.71
N TYR A 96 -6.55 -11.96 3.38
CA TYR A 96 -5.69 -11.31 4.37
C TYR A 96 -4.74 -10.29 3.75
N TYR A 97 -4.28 -9.39 4.61
CA TYR A 97 -3.10 -8.54 4.39
C TYR A 97 -1.98 -9.03 5.29
N ARG A 98 -0.76 -9.04 4.76
CA ARG A 98 0.42 -9.40 5.54
C ARG A 98 1.54 -8.42 5.26
N VAL A 99 2.15 -7.93 6.32
CA VAL A 99 3.29 -7.01 6.25
C VAL A 99 4.46 -7.56 7.05
N TYR A 100 5.66 -7.25 6.60
CA TYR A 100 6.91 -7.66 7.21
C TYR A 100 7.73 -6.41 7.47
N VAL A 101 8.14 -6.21 8.72
CA VAL A 101 8.94 -5.05 9.12
C VAL A 101 10.18 -5.50 9.88
N LYS A 102 11.29 -4.79 9.66
CA LYS A 102 12.49 -4.90 10.48
C LYS A 102 12.34 -4.02 11.71
N VAL A 103 12.70 -4.55 12.89
CA VAL A 103 12.59 -3.87 14.17
C VAL A 103 13.96 -3.37 14.63
N LEU A 104 14.09 -2.05 14.85
CA LEU A 104 15.33 -1.40 15.30
C LEU A 104 15.09 -0.74 16.66
N VAL A 105 15.53 -1.42 17.71
CA VAL A 105 15.36 -0.96 19.11
C VAL A 105 16.32 0.22 19.40
N ARG A 106 15.84 1.20 20.17
CA ARG A 106 16.56 2.43 20.52
C ARG A 106 17.02 3.22 19.30
N THR A 107 16.15 3.33 18.31
CA THR A 107 16.38 4.09 17.09
C THR A 107 15.16 4.99 16.89
N ASP A 108 15.40 6.27 16.66
CA ASP A 108 14.32 7.24 16.47
C ASP A 108 13.47 6.88 15.24
N PRO A 109 12.15 6.85 15.37
CA PRO A 109 11.26 6.59 14.25
C PRO A 109 11.34 7.73 13.23
N GLU A 110 11.27 7.36 11.93
CA GLU A 110 11.11 8.34 10.87
C GLU A 110 9.64 8.79 10.80
N ASP A 111 9.41 10.08 10.52
CA ASP A 111 8.07 10.59 10.29
C ASP A 111 7.61 10.29 8.86
N ASN A 112 7.05 9.10 8.67
CA ASN A 112 6.45 8.64 7.41
C ASN A 112 4.90 8.49 7.53
N MET A 113 4.29 9.20 8.48
CA MET A 113 2.84 9.26 8.61
C MET A 113 2.25 10.40 7.79
N GLY A 114 1.06 10.19 7.22
CA GLY A 114 0.36 11.20 6.43
C GLY A 114 -0.99 10.69 5.94
N TYR A 115 -1.41 11.22 4.81
CA TYR A 115 -2.74 10.95 4.26
C TYR A 115 -2.67 10.67 2.76
N ILE A 116 -3.60 9.83 2.29
CA ILE A 116 -3.93 9.70 0.87
C ILE A 116 -5.21 10.50 0.64
N LEU A 117 -5.11 11.55 -0.17
CA LEU A 117 -6.25 12.34 -0.61
C LEU A 117 -6.90 11.71 -1.83
N HIS A 118 -8.23 11.65 -1.86
CA HIS A 118 -9.01 11.13 -2.97
C HIS A 118 -10.20 12.01 -3.30
N CYS A 119 -10.24 12.55 -4.51
CA CYS A 119 -11.38 13.30 -5.03
C CYS A 119 -12.33 12.39 -5.81
N LYS A 120 -13.48 12.06 -5.25
CA LYS A 120 -14.50 11.24 -5.93
C LYS A 120 -15.03 11.87 -7.21
N SER A 121 -15.00 13.20 -7.31
CA SER A 121 -15.52 13.91 -8.48
C SER A 121 -14.64 13.76 -9.71
N CYS A 122 -13.34 14.10 -9.62
CA CYS A 122 -12.44 14.03 -10.77
C CYS A 122 -11.51 12.81 -10.74
N GLY A 123 -11.39 12.10 -9.60
CA GLY A 123 -10.47 10.96 -9.43
C GLY A 123 -9.04 11.37 -9.07
N HIS A 124 -8.78 12.67 -8.86
CA HIS A 124 -7.47 13.12 -8.39
C HIS A 124 -7.12 12.47 -7.06
N ARG A 125 -5.86 12.03 -6.94
CA ARG A 125 -5.31 11.39 -5.75
C ARG A 125 -3.87 11.82 -5.53
N LYS A 126 -3.49 11.95 -4.25
CA LYS A 126 -2.17 12.42 -3.84
C LYS A 126 -1.86 11.95 -2.42
N THR A 127 -0.60 11.67 -2.15
CA THR A 127 -0.09 11.50 -0.78
C THR A 127 0.47 12.81 -0.26
N GLN A 128 0.20 13.13 1.01
CA GLN A 128 0.79 14.29 1.68
C GLN A 128 0.73 14.15 3.21
N LYS A 129 1.48 15.02 3.91
CA LYS A 129 1.55 15.01 5.38
C LYS A 129 0.26 15.48 6.06
N GLU A 130 -0.44 16.42 5.48
CA GLU A 130 -1.61 17.08 6.06
C GLU A 130 -2.90 16.70 5.33
N GLN A 131 -4.03 16.83 6.01
CA GLN A 131 -5.33 16.71 5.38
C GLN A 131 -5.64 17.94 4.53
N ASN A 132 -6.45 17.76 3.51
CA ASN A 132 -7.04 18.86 2.73
C ASN A 132 -8.54 18.65 2.59
N HIS A 133 -9.29 19.73 2.42
CA HIS A 133 -10.75 19.70 2.30
C HIS A 133 -11.25 19.96 0.87
N SER A 134 -10.39 20.51 0.02
CA SER A 134 -10.70 20.83 -1.37
C SER A 134 -9.69 20.20 -2.33
N CYS A 135 -10.17 19.74 -3.48
CA CYS A 135 -9.35 19.17 -4.52
C CYS A 135 -8.61 20.27 -5.30
N GLU A 136 -7.29 20.17 -5.40
CA GLU A 136 -6.46 21.13 -6.14
C GLU A 136 -6.71 21.15 -7.65
N VAL A 137 -7.37 20.11 -8.20
CA VAL A 137 -7.66 19.98 -9.63
C VAL A 137 -9.04 20.51 -10.00
N CYS A 138 -10.07 20.22 -9.21
CA CYS A 138 -11.45 20.59 -9.56
C CYS A 138 -12.17 21.43 -8.51
N GLY A 139 -11.52 21.82 -7.41
CA GLY A 139 -12.07 22.65 -6.33
C GLY A 139 -13.12 21.96 -5.44
N LYS A 140 -13.59 20.74 -5.81
CA LYS A 140 -14.63 20.03 -5.06
C LYS A 140 -14.07 19.40 -3.79
N LYS A 141 -14.97 18.97 -2.90
CA LYS A 141 -14.60 18.26 -1.66
C LYS A 141 -13.71 17.05 -1.96
N ILE A 142 -12.63 16.90 -1.18
CA ILE A 142 -11.71 15.76 -1.22
C ILE A 142 -11.85 14.94 0.07
N GLU A 143 -11.71 13.64 -0.01
CA GLU A 143 -11.66 12.73 1.14
C GLU A 143 -10.22 12.37 1.46
N SER A 144 -9.91 12.17 2.76
CA SER A 144 -8.58 11.84 3.24
C SER A 144 -8.61 10.49 3.94
N ALA A 145 -7.86 9.50 3.42
CA ALA A 145 -7.58 8.27 4.14
C ALA A 145 -6.35 8.45 5.03
N GLY A 146 -6.45 8.05 6.28
CA GLY A 146 -5.35 8.14 7.24
C GLY A 146 -5.76 8.66 8.63
N PRO A 147 -4.75 9.01 9.50
CA PRO A 147 -3.32 8.91 9.21
C PRO A 147 -2.88 7.48 8.90
N LEU A 148 -1.96 7.35 7.96
CA LEU A 148 -1.43 6.07 7.50
C LEU A 148 0.04 6.23 7.04
N TRP A 149 0.71 5.10 6.80
CA TRP A 149 2.08 5.10 6.27
C TRP A 149 2.12 5.60 4.83
N ILE A 150 2.88 6.67 4.55
CA ILE A 150 3.04 7.24 3.21
C ILE A 150 4.41 6.96 2.57
N GLY A 151 5.34 6.35 3.31
CA GLY A 151 6.65 5.92 2.80
C GLY A 151 6.57 4.65 1.93
N GLU A 152 7.75 4.16 1.54
CA GLU A 152 7.88 2.89 0.81
C GLU A 152 7.33 1.71 1.64
N ILE A 153 6.71 0.75 0.96
CA ILE A 153 6.19 -0.48 1.59
C ILE A 153 7.00 -1.72 1.19
N TYR A 154 7.96 -1.54 0.27
CA TYR A 154 8.90 -2.55 -0.19
C TYR A 154 10.34 -2.06 0.00
N ASP A 155 11.19 -2.86 0.64
CA ASP A 155 12.63 -2.64 0.65
C ASP A 155 13.25 -3.30 -0.59
N LYS A 156 13.97 -2.50 -1.40
CA LYS A 156 14.54 -2.97 -2.66
C LYS A 156 15.50 -4.14 -2.46
N ALA A 157 16.40 -4.04 -1.49
CA ALA A 157 17.40 -5.08 -1.25
C ALA A 157 16.74 -6.39 -0.78
N PHE A 158 15.69 -6.28 0.04
CA PHE A 158 14.92 -7.42 0.51
C PHE A 158 14.20 -8.12 -0.64
N VAL A 159 13.47 -7.37 -1.48
CA VAL A 159 12.74 -7.92 -2.62
C VAL A 159 13.69 -8.52 -3.66
N ASP A 160 14.78 -7.82 -3.99
CA ASP A 160 15.79 -8.32 -4.93
C ASP A 160 16.45 -9.62 -4.43
N SER A 161 16.58 -9.79 -3.11
CA SER A 161 17.14 -11.01 -2.52
C SER A 161 16.25 -12.24 -2.62
N MET A 162 14.95 -12.08 -2.91
CA MET A 162 14.00 -13.19 -3.02
C MET A 162 14.13 -13.94 -4.36
N LEU A 163 14.34 -13.22 -5.46
CA LEU A 163 14.36 -13.80 -6.81
C LEU A 163 15.40 -14.92 -6.97
N PRO A 164 16.69 -14.74 -6.61
CA PRO A 164 17.68 -15.80 -6.74
C PRO A 164 17.39 -17.04 -5.89
N LYS A 165 16.63 -16.85 -4.80
CA LYS A 165 16.28 -17.97 -3.90
C LYS A 165 15.18 -18.86 -4.44
N LEU A 166 14.43 -18.43 -5.47
CA LEU A 166 13.37 -19.24 -6.09
C LEU A 166 13.93 -20.56 -6.65
N GLU A 167 15.18 -20.58 -7.11
CA GLU A 167 15.85 -21.77 -7.62
C GLU A 167 15.97 -22.89 -6.57
N ASN A 168 15.94 -22.53 -5.28
CA ASN A 168 16.05 -23.45 -4.16
C ASN A 168 14.68 -24.04 -3.71
N PHE A 169 13.59 -23.63 -4.36
CA PHE A 169 12.23 -24.02 -3.96
C PHE A 169 11.41 -24.45 -5.17
N VAL A 170 10.48 -25.36 -4.94
CA VAL A 170 9.45 -25.70 -5.92
C VAL A 170 8.37 -24.61 -5.86
N VAL A 171 8.44 -23.67 -6.79
CA VAL A 171 7.50 -22.55 -6.85
C VAL A 171 6.68 -22.56 -8.13
N SER A 172 5.47 -22.04 -8.09
CA SER A 172 4.66 -21.86 -9.31
C SER A 172 5.19 -20.69 -10.16
N LYS A 173 4.97 -20.75 -11.48
CA LYS A 173 5.27 -19.64 -12.40
C LYS A 173 4.55 -18.34 -12.01
N SER A 174 3.42 -18.43 -11.31
CA SER A 174 2.71 -17.26 -10.81
C SER A 174 3.46 -16.55 -9.65
N CYS A 175 4.18 -17.31 -8.83
CA CYS A 175 5.00 -16.77 -7.74
C CYS A 175 6.11 -15.86 -8.30
N GLU A 176 6.87 -16.35 -9.27
CA GLU A 176 7.93 -15.57 -9.94
C GLU A 176 7.38 -14.28 -10.57
N LYS A 177 6.29 -14.39 -11.35
CA LYS A 177 5.63 -13.22 -11.94
C LYS A 177 5.18 -12.20 -10.89
N THR A 178 4.71 -12.66 -9.74
CA THR A 178 4.26 -11.79 -8.64
C THR A 178 5.45 -11.08 -8.00
N LEU A 179 6.57 -11.77 -7.77
CA LEU A 179 7.79 -11.15 -7.24
C LEU A 179 8.35 -10.08 -8.19
N LEU A 180 8.33 -10.31 -9.50
CA LEU A 180 8.71 -9.30 -10.49
C LEU A 180 7.81 -8.06 -10.44
N LYS A 181 6.51 -8.23 -10.17
CA LYS A 181 5.60 -7.08 -9.97
C LYS A 181 5.97 -6.27 -8.73
N TYR A 182 6.26 -6.91 -7.60
CA TYR A 182 6.70 -6.20 -6.40
C TYR A 182 7.96 -5.37 -6.67
N GLN A 183 8.93 -5.94 -7.41
CA GLN A 183 10.14 -5.23 -7.78
C GLN A 183 9.84 -3.99 -8.65
N GLN A 184 8.90 -4.09 -9.57
CA GLN A 184 8.46 -2.97 -10.43
C GLN A 184 7.68 -1.89 -9.65
N GLU A 185 7.08 -2.23 -8.51
CA GLU A 185 6.32 -1.29 -7.68
C GLU A 185 7.21 -0.39 -6.80
N ILE A 186 8.48 -0.72 -6.63
CA ILE A 186 9.43 0.06 -5.81
C ILE A 186 9.59 1.45 -6.41
N GLY A 187 9.40 2.50 -5.60
CA GLY A 187 9.45 3.89 -6.04
C GLY A 187 8.26 4.36 -6.88
N MET A 188 7.18 3.56 -6.94
CA MET A 188 5.93 3.94 -7.58
C MET A 188 4.97 4.62 -6.56
N PRO A 189 4.01 5.43 -7.03
CA PRO A 189 3.05 6.09 -6.14
C PRO A 189 2.26 5.15 -5.25
N ALA A 190 1.84 5.65 -4.08
CA ALA A 190 1.04 4.94 -3.07
C ALA A 190 -0.43 4.74 -3.47
N THR A 191 -0.75 4.85 -4.73
CA THR A 191 -2.09 4.64 -5.30
C THR A 191 -1.97 4.05 -6.69
N TYR A 192 -3.06 3.44 -7.17
CA TYR A 192 -3.15 2.97 -8.56
C TYR A 192 -4.53 3.29 -9.14
N PHE A 193 -4.63 3.32 -10.44
CA PHE A 193 -5.90 3.35 -11.17
C PHE A 193 -6.29 1.92 -11.54
N THR A 194 -7.59 1.62 -11.61
CA THR A 194 -8.06 0.41 -12.28
C THR A 194 -8.52 0.73 -13.69
N LEU A 195 -8.35 -0.21 -14.61
CA LEU A 195 -8.82 -0.02 -15.98
C LEU A 195 -10.32 0.24 -16.06
N ASP A 196 -11.11 -0.40 -15.17
CA ASP A 196 -12.55 -0.17 -15.08
C ASP A 196 -12.89 1.25 -14.59
N GLU A 197 -12.13 1.78 -13.62
CA GLU A 197 -12.28 3.17 -13.18
C GLU A 197 -12.03 4.14 -14.35
N LEU A 198 -10.95 3.91 -15.09
CA LEU A 198 -10.58 4.76 -16.24
C LEU A 198 -11.63 4.67 -17.36
N ALA A 199 -12.06 3.46 -17.71
CA ALA A 199 -13.10 3.23 -18.72
C ALA A 199 -14.42 3.93 -18.36
N ARG A 200 -14.86 3.83 -17.12
CA ARG A 200 -16.07 4.53 -16.63
C ARG A 200 -15.95 6.05 -16.76
N LYS A 201 -14.76 6.62 -16.43
CA LYS A 201 -14.52 8.07 -16.54
C LYS A 201 -14.47 8.53 -17.99
N MET A 202 -13.94 7.72 -18.89
CA MET A 202 -13.87 8.02 -20.33
C MET A 202 -15.15 7.69 -21.09
N ARG A 203 -16.08 6.94 -20.47
CA ARG A 203 -17.25 6.37 -21.13
C ARG A 203 -16.90 5.56 -22.37
N SER A 204 -15.84 4.78 -22.28
CA SER A 204 -15.30 3.97 -23.38
C SER A 204 -14.98 2.55 -22.89
N ALA A 205 -14.75 1.64 -23.84
CA ALA A 205 -14.25 0.31 -23.48
C ALA A 205 -12.88 0.39 -22.84
N PRO A 206 -12.57 -0.48 -21.84
CA PRO A 206 -11.24 -0.52 -21.23
C PRO A 206 -10.19 -0.96 -22.26
N ILE A 207 -9.01 -0.33 -22.23
CA ILE A 207 -7.83 -0.80 -22.97
C ILE A 207 -7.12 -1.89 -22.14
N SER A 208 -6.24 -2.70 -22.79
CA SER A 208 -5.46 -3.67 -22.01
C SER A 208 -4.43 -2.96 -21.13
N LEU A 209 -4.07 -3.61 -20.01
CA LEU A 209 -3.13 -3.04 -19.04
C LEU A 209 -1.75 -2.79 -19.68
N GLU A 210 -1.31 -3.71 -20.54
CA GLU A 210 -0.03 -3.60 -21.25
C GLU A 210 -0.02 -2.37 -22.16
N LYS A 211 -1.08 -2.14 -22.93
CA LYS A 211 -1.22 -0.95 -23.80
C LYS A 211 -1.28 0.35 -22.97
N ALA A 212 -1.95 0.31 -21.81
CA ALA A 212 -2.02 1.45 -20.91
C ALA A 212 -0.63 1.83 -20.39
N ILE A 213 0.13 0.85 -19.93
CA ILE A 213 1.50 1.03 -19.42
C ILE A 213 2.38 1.57 -20.54
N GLU A 214 2.37 0.94 -21.72
CA GLU A 214 3.20 1.33 -22.86
C GLU A 214 2.92 2.78 -23.32
N LYS A 215 1.66 3.17 -23.43
CA LYS A 215 1.28 4.55 -23.81
C LYS A 215 1.83 5.58 -22.82
N LEU A 216 1.72 5.33 -21.51
CA LEU A 216 2.23 6.26 -20.50
C LEU A 216 3.76 6.30 -20.46
N GLN A 217 4.43 5.17 -20.62
CA GLN A 217 5.89 5.11 -20.68
C GLN A 217 6.42 5.85 -21.90
N LYS A 218 5.80 5.70 -23.08
CA LYS A 218 6.14 6.47 -24.31
C LYS A 218 5.93 7.97 -24.12
N ALA A 219 4.99 8.37 -23.26
CA ALA A 219 4.76 9.77 -22.90
C ALA A 219 5.71 10.29 -21.81
N GLY A 220 6.68 9.48 -21.35
CA GLY A 220 7.69 9.88 -20.35
C GLY A 220 7.27 9.69 -18.90
N PHE A 221 6.11 9.09 -18.62
CA PHE A 221 5.68 8.79 -17.25
C PHE A 221 6.24 7.46 -16.77
N LYS A 222 6.45 7.34 -15.45
CA LYS A 222 6.58 6.03 -14.82
C LYS A 222 5.23 5.33 -14.87
N ALA A 223 5.17 4.11 -15.36
CA ALA A 223 3.95 3.32 -15.37
C ALA A 223 4.29 1.82 -15.25
N GLY A 224 3.46 1.10 -14.49
CA GLY A 224 3.61 -0.35 -14.25
C GLY A 224 2.34 -0.97 -13.71
N SER A 225 2.28 -2.31 -13.72
CA SER A 225 1.22 -3.05 -13.06
C SER A 225 1.44 -3.06 -11.54
N THR A 226 0.39 -3.38 -10.78
CA THR A 226 0.53 -3.64 -9.33
C THR A 226 0.19 -5.09 -9.00
N SER A 227 0.80 -5.60 -7.93
CA SER A 227 0.50 -6.90 -7.34
C SER A 227 -0.84 -6.90 -6.58
N LEU A 228 -1.33 -5.71 -6.20
CA LEU A 228 -2.51 -5.52 -5.35
C LEU A 228 -3.84 -5.59 -6.10
N ASN A 229 -3.82 -5.51 -7.44
CA ASN A 229 -5.01 -5.60 -8.29
C ASN A 229 -4.59 -6.01 -9.70
N SER A 230 -5.26 -7.01 -10.29
CA SER A 230 -4.92 -7.54 -11.62
C SER A 230 -5.11 -6.53 -12.76
N SER A 231 -6.04 -5.58 -12.61
CA SER A 231 -6.28 -4.48 -13.55
C SER A 231 -5.67 -3.14 -13.10
N GLY A 232 -4.79 -3.19 -12.08
CA GLY A 232 -4.22 -2.00 -11.45
C GLY A 232 -3.03 -1.43 -12.21
N LEU A 233 -3.11 -0.15 -12.51
CA LEU A 233 -2.09 0.66 -13.17
C LEU A 233 -1.50 1.67 -12.17
N LYS A 234 -0.25 1.49 -11.76
CA LYS A 234 0.52 2.51 -11.03
C LYS A 234 1.19 3.45 -12.01
N THR A 235 1.11 4.76 -11.76
CA THR A 235 1.78 5.78 -12.56
C THR A 235 1.92 7.07 -11.77
N ASN A 236 2.95 7.86 -12.08
CA ASN A 236 3.12 9.21 -11.57
C ASN A 236 2.33 10.27 -12.38
N ALA A 237 1.68 9.87 -13.48
CA ALA A 237 0.77 10.74 -14.23
C ALA A 237 -0.48 11.06 -13.40
N ARG A 238 -0.96 12.30 -13.48
CA ARG A 238 -2.22 12.71 -12.88
C ARG A 238 -3.40 12.16 -13.66
N ILE A 239 -4.56 12.09 -13.04
CA ILE A 239 -5.77 11.55 -13.69
C ILE A 239 -6.13 12.24 -15.00
N ASP A 240 -5.99 13.57 -15.06
CA ASP A 240 -6.26 14.36 -16.26
C ASP A 240 -5.30 14.03 -17.40
N GLU A 241 -4.05 13.76 -17.10
CA GLU A 241 -3.03 13.30 -18.05
C GLU A 241 -3.36 11.88 -18.53
N VAL A 242 -3.62 10.94 -17.61
CA VAL A 242 -3.99 9.56 -17.94
C VAL A 242 -5.19 9.51 -18.87
N LEU A 243 -6.26 10.26 -18.56
CA LEU A 243 -7.47 10.29 -19.39
C LEU A 243 -7.21 10.86 -20.78
N ARG A 244 -6.35 11.89 -20.91
CA ARG A 244 -5.98 12.48 -22.20
C ARG A 244 -5.26 11.46 -23.11
N PHE A 245 -4.33 10.68 -22.57
CA PHE A 245 -3.60 9.69 -23.34
C PHE A 245 -4.44 8.47 -23.76
N PHE A 246 -5.56 8.23 -23.11
CA PHE A 246 -6.41 7.08 -23.41
C PHE A 246 -7.62 7.44 -24.29
N GLN A 247 -7.93 8.73 -24.47
CA GLN A 247 -8.99 9.22 -25.38
C GLN A 247 -8.54 9.28 -26.85
N ASN A 248 -7.24 9.22 -27.10
CA ASN A 248 -6.61 9.15 -28.41
C ASN A 248 -6.11 7.70 -28.67
#